data_e9f64531f598e87dbb7d8a70a16c1318
#
_entry.id   e9f64531f598e87dbb7d8a70a16c1318
#
_cell.length_a   1.000
_cell.length_b   1.000
_cell.length_c   1.000
_cell.angle_alpha   90.00
_cell.angle_beta   90.00
_cell.angle_gamma   90.00
#
_symmetry.space_group_name_H-M   'P 1'
#
loop_
_entity.id
_entity.type
_entity.pdbx_description
1 polymer ?
#
loop_
_entity_poly.entity_id
_entity_poly.type
_entity_poly.pdbx_seq_one_letter_code
_entity_poly.pdbx_strand_id
1 'polypeptide(L)'
;MRLFILAFFLISRTAISQGSLEDIVGSSSEKSRPISSTFSSTRIVNGHSVEMLPKGVGEFRISHRFGTIEEGFYDIFGLDNAQIRLGFDYGLSDNVMIGFGRSSFNKTYDIFSKFSFLKQTTDNSTPLSLQYLLAASVETLRYGKEIPFMERFSQVNQLLIAKKIGKLSLQLSPSIIFHEFYNYDKNVFSSIGVSGRYLVAPRIALSIEYYNRLAHKDDGTLAYKTVFEDNYNSLSLGIDIEAGGHIFQFHFTNSSPLHEKGFIFQTDKSWGEGEISFGFNILREFSGGKKSKEW
;
A
#
# COMPACT_ATOMS: atom_id res chain seq x y z
N MET A 1 9.35 -14.09 23.10
CA MET A 1 8.54 -13.39 22.12
C MET A 1 7.50 -12.50 22.81
N ARG A 2 7.93 -11.55 23.65
CA ARG A 2 7.05 -10.64 24.44
C ARG A 2 7.63 -9.22 24.59
N LEU A 3 8.35 -8.68 23.59
CA LEU A 3 9.06 -7.39 23.77
C LEU A 3 8.81 -6.33 22.69
N PHE A 4 7.91 -6.52 21.74
CA PHE A 4 7.73 -5.54 20.65
C PHE A 4 6.44 -4.70 20.69
N ILE A 5 5.55 -4.91 21.66
CA ILE A 5 4.26 -4.18 21.75
C ILE A 5 4.35 -2.90 22.59
N LEU A 6 5.43 -2.68 23.35
CA LEU A 6 5.53 -1.58 24.32
C LEU A 6 6.18 -0.28 23.80
N ALA A 7 6.72 -0.24 22.60
CA ALA A 7 7.46 0.93 22.09
C ALA A 7 6.59 2.03 21.45
N PHE A 8 5.30 1.80 21.25
CA PHE A 8 4.41 2.76 20.55
C PHE A 8 3.67 3.74 21.48
N PHE A 9 3.73 3.54 22.79
CA PHE A 9 2.92 4.33 23.76
C PHE A 9 3.67 5.39 24.57
N LEU A 10 4.98 5.58 24.37
CA LEU A 10 5.82 6.37 25.28
C LEU A 10 6.35 7.70 24.71
N ILE A 11 5.72 8.28 23.68
CA ILE A 11 6.04 9.65 23.24
C ILE A 11 4.82 10.56 23.42
N SER A 12 4.36 10.69 24.63
CA SER A 12 3.44 11.77 24.98
C SER A 12 3.71 12.18 26.44
N ARG A 13 4.59 13.13 26.62
CA ARG A 13 4.58 14.14 27.70
C ARG A 13 5.96 14.78 27.79
N THR A 14 6.13 15.93 27.16
CA THR A 14 6.79 17.12 27.78
C THR A 14 6.72 18.26 26.78
N ALA A 15 5.76 19.15 26.96
CA ALA A 15 5.86 20.54 26.58
C ALA A 15 5.08 21.31 27.62
N ILE A 16 5.76 21.74 28.67
CA ILE A 16 5.22 22.71 29.63
C ILE A 16 5.51 24.09 29.05
N SER A 17 4.45 24.75 28.70
CA SER A 17 4.14 26.17 28.65
C SER A 17 5.25 27.15 29.06
N GLN A 18 5.59 28.03 28.13
CA GLN A 18 5.84 29.45 28.46
C GLN A 18 4.81 30.26 27.69
N GLY A 19 3.86 30.84 28.40
CA GLY A 19 2.91 31.79 27.86
C GLY A 19 3.67 33.04 27.41
N SER A 20 3.56 33.42 26.14
CA SER A 20 4.08 34.64 25.58
C SER A 20 2.92 35.62 25.31
N LEU A 21 3.24 36.88 25.35
CA LEU A 21 2.36 38.06 25.14
C LEU A 21 1.58 38.07 23.83
N GLU A 22 1.63 37.02 23.00
CA GLU A 22 0.85 36.87 21.77
C GLU A 22 -0.57 36.39 21.99
N ASP A 23 -0.95 36.01 23.21
CA ASP A 23 -2.34 35.62 23.55
C ASP A 23 -3.33 36.81 23.65
N ILE A 24 -2.86 38.04 23.47
CA ILE A 24 -3.71 39.28 23.58
C ILE A 24 -4.05 39.82 22.18
N VAL A 25 -3.36 39.42 21.13
CA VAL A 25 -3.73 39.82 19.75
C VAL A 25 -4.51 38.65 19.15
N GLY A 26 -5.83 38.79 19.19
CA GLY A 26 -6.83 37.89 18.66
C GLY A 26 -6.35 36.66 17.91
N SER A 27 -6.31 35.53 18.56
CA SER A 27 -6.17 34.25 17.93
C SER A 27 -7.38 34.01 17.02
N SER A 28 -7.25 34.29 15.73
CA SER A 28 -8.09 33.62 14.75
C SER A 28 -7.81 32.14 14.94
N SER A 29 -8.69 31.43 15.65
CA SER A 29 -8.60 29.99 15.79
C SER A 29 -8.52 29.43 14.37
N GLU A 30 -7.34 28.99 13.93
CA GLU A 30 -7.24 28.28 12.66
C GLU A 30 -8.21 27.12 12.73
N LYS A 31 -9.26 27.21 11.89
CA LYS A 31 -10.27 26.14 11.82
C LYS A 31 -9.52 24.83 11.59
N SER A 32 -9.74 23.89 12.47
CA SER A 32 -9.25 22.50 12.33
C SER A 32 -9.54 22.00 10.91
N ARG A 33 -8.51 21.60 10.19
CA ARG A 33 -8.62 21.08 8.82
C ARG A 33 -8.01 19.70 8.72
N PRO A 34 -8.57 18.81 7.90
CA PRO A 34 -7.90 17.55 7.61
C PRO A 34 -6.49 17.79 7.06
N ILE A 35 -5.52 17.02 7.52
CA ILE A 35 -4.16 17.04 6.99
C ILE A 35 -4.21 16.54 5.55
N SER A 36 -3.57 17.27 4.64
CA SER A 36 -3.37 16.87 3.26
C SER A 36 -2.04 16.16 3.08
N SER A 37 -1.98 15.27 2.09
CA SER A 37 -0.73 14.64 1.63
C SER A 37 0.03 13.93 2.75
N THR A 38 -0.64 13.01 3.45
CA THR A 38 0.03 12.05 4.34
C THR A 38 0.98 11.18 3.51
N PHE A 39 0.51 10.67 2.36
CA PHE A 39 1.32 10.01 1.35
C PHE A 39 1.22 10.76 0.00
N SER A 40 2.09 10.41 -0.96
CA SER A 40 2.10 11.06 -2.28
C SER A 40 0.87 10.66 -3.11
N SER A 41 0.38 9.43 -2.96
CA SER A 41 -0.73 8.90 -3.75
C SER A 41 -1.61 7.92 -2.97
N THR A 42 -2.66 7.42 -3.62
CA THR A 42 -3.61 6.42 -3.11
C THR A 42 -2.95 5.07 -2.78
N ARG A 43 -1.70 4.84 -3.24
CA ARG A 43 -0.85 3.70 -2.86
C ARG A 43 0.55 4.18 -2.44
N ILE A 44 1.21 3.41 -1.55
CA ILE A 44 2.56 3.73 -1.08
C ILE A 44 3.58 3.24 -2.10
N VAL A 45 3.78 1.94 -2.21
CA VAL A 45 4.48 1.27 -3.31
C VAL A 45 3.53 0.24 -3.94
N ASN A 46 3.20 -0.81 -3.23
CA ASN A 46 2.22 -1.83 -3.59
C ASN A 46 0.88 -1.60 -2.89
N GLY A 47 0.93 -1.45 -1.56
CA GLY A 47 -0.22 -1.33 -0.68
C GLY A 47 -0.90 0.04 -0.72
N HIS A 48 -2.17 0.05 -0.36
CA HIS A 48 -2.95 1.27 -0.27
C HIS A 48 -2.47 2.17 0.86
N SER A 49 -2.47 3.47 0.60
CA SER A 49 -2.29 4.52 1.60
C SER A 49 -3.65 5.02 2.12
N VAL A 50 -3.62 5.89 3.13
CA VAL A 50 -4.82 6.61 3.60
C VAL A 50 -5.22 7.79 2.69
N GLU A 51 -4.58 8.00 1.55
CA GLU A 51 -5.02 9.02 0.60
C GLU A 51 -6.29 8.58 -0.13
N MET A 52 -7.18 9.54 -0.34
CA MET A 52 -8.46 9.37 -1.03
C MET A 52 -8.56 10.32 -2.20
N LEU A 53 -9.13 9.84 -3.29
CA LEU A 53 -9.54 10.74 -4.37
C LEU A 53 -10.78 11.55 -3.95
N PRO A 54 -10.83 12.86 -4.20
CA PRO A 54 -12.01 13.67 -3.99
C PRO A 54 -13.21 13.16 -4.80
N LYS A 55 -14.42 13.50 -4.38
CA LYS A 55 -15.64 13.19 -5.12
C LYS A 55 -15.56 13.63 -6.57
N GLY A 56 -15.79 12.71 -7.51
CA GLY A 56 -15.83 12.99 -8.95
C GLY A 56 -14.45 13.06 -9.60
N VAL A 57 -13.38 12.73 -8.88
CA VAL A 57 -12.02 12.62 -9.42
C VAL A 57 -11.72 11.17 -9.74
N GLY A 58 -11.22 10.91 -10.95
CA GLY A 58 -10.67 9.63 -11.37
C GLY A 58 -9.14 9.67 -11.42
N GLU A 59 -8.49 8.55 -11.15
CA GLU A 59 -7.06 8.35 -11.29
C GLU A 59 -6.80 7.16 -12.20
N PHE A 60 -5.97 7.34 -13.21
CA PHE A 60 -5.43 6.23 -14.00
C PHE A 60 -4.03 5.92 -13.50
N ARG A 61 -3.75 4.61 -13.32
CA ARG A 61 -2.48 4.11 -12.83
C ARG A 61 -1.92 3.05 -13.74
N ILE A 62 -0.65 3.22 -14.10
CA ILE A 62 0.18 2.19 -14.72
C ILE A 62 1.19 1.76 -13.68
N SER A 63 1.17 0.49 -13.28
CA SER A 63 2.20 -0.11 -12.43
C SER A 63 3.00 -1.10 -13.26
N HIS A 64 4.31 -1.00 -13.17
CA HIS A 64 5.24 -1.83 -13.93
C HIS A 64 6.28 -2.44 -12.98
N ARG A 65 6.56 -3.74 -13.14
CA ARG A 65 7.56 -4.47 -12.41
C ARG A 65 8.40 -5.26 -13.38
N PHE A 66 9.70 -5.05 -13.33
CA PHE A 66 10.66 -5.80 -14.14
C PHE A 66 11.01 -7.14 -13.47
N GLY A 67 11.81 -7.96 -14.15
CA GLY A 67 12.44 -9.14 -13.57
C GLY A 67 13.43 -8.79 -12.46
N THR A 68 14.16 -9.78 -11.98
CA THR A 68 15.18 -9.59 -10.94
C THR A 68 16.49 -9.06 -11.49
N ILE A 69 17.17 -8.23 -10.71
CA ILE A 69 18.47 -7.64 -11.10
C ILE A 69 19.63 -8.67 -11.04
N GLU A 70 19.44 -9.82 -10.39
CA GLU A 70 20.46 -10.85 -10.20
C GLU A 70 20.91 -11.50 -11.50
N GLU A 71 20.05 -11.58 -12.52
CA GLU A 71 20.36 -12.11 -13.85
C GLU A 71 21.41 -11.28 -14.61
N GLY A 72 21.75 -10.14 -14.10
CA GLY A 72 22.82 -9.28 -14.59
C GLY A 72 22.62 -8.84 -16.04
N PHE A 73 23.71 -8.79 -16.80
CA PHE A 73 23.68 -8.34 -18.20
C PHE A 73 22.93 -9.28 -19.14
N TYR A 74 22.74 -10.53 -18.78
CA TYR A 74 22.07 -11.50 -19.65
C TYR A 74 20.61 -11.08 -19.93
N ASP A 75 19.87 -10.67 -18.88
CA ASP A 75 18.48 -10.17 -18.97
C ASP A 75 18.42 -8.64 -18.82
N ILE A 76 19.52 -7.96 -19.08
CA ILE A 76 19.65 -6.49 -18.90
C ILE A 76 19.14 -6.09 -17.49
N PHE A 77 19.61 -6.78 -16.44
CA PHE A 77 19.20 -6.57 -15.05
C PHE A 77 17.67 -6.69 -14.84
N GLY A 78 17.05 -7.67 -15.50
CA GLY A 78 15.64 -7.99 -15.42
C GLY A 78 14.74 -7.18 -16.36
N LEU A 79 15.27 -6.26 -17.17
CA LEU A 79 14.45 -5.42 -18.07
C LEU A 79 13.74 -6.21 -19.18
N ASP A 80 14.21 -7.41 -19.53
CA ASP A 80 13.59 -8.27 -20.55
C ASP A 80 12.25 -8.86 -20.07
N ASN A 81 12.01 -8.90 -18.77
CA ASN A 81 10.80 -9.45 -18.16
C ASN A 81 9.97 -8.34 -17.52
N ALA A 82 8.65 -8.35 -17.74
CA ALA A 82 7.78 -7.33 -17.21
C ALA A 82 6.42 -7.86 -16.74
N GLN A 83 6.00 -7.38 -15.58
CA GLN A 83 4.63 -7.48 -15.09
C GLN A 83 4.02 -6.08 -15.07
N ILE A 84 2.82 -5.96 -15.65
CA ILE A 84 2.11 -4.68 -15.76
C ILE A 84 0.75 -4.81 -15.11
N ARG A 85 0.32 -3.79 -14.36
CA ARG A 85 -1.06 -3.61 -13.93
C ARG A 85 -1.56 -2.25 -14.41
N LEU A 86 -2.68 -2.27 -15.12
CA LEU A 86 -3.47 -1.09 -15.44
C LEU A 86 -4.61 -0.99 -14.43
N GLY A 87 -4.77 0.16 -13.82
CA GLY A 87 -5.81 0.41 -12.83
C GLY A 87 -6.51 1.74 -13.07
N PHE A 88 -7.76 1.79 -12.65
CA PHE A 88 -8.56 3.01 -12.61
C PHE A 88 -9.27 3.10 -11.27
N ASP A 89 -9.05 4.21 -10.58
CA ASP A 89 -9.60 4.50 -9.27
C ASP A 89 -10.54 5.72 -9.38
N TYR A 90 -11.61 5.75 -8.56
CA TYR A 90 -12.60 6.83 -8.62
C TYR A 90 -13.16 7.17 -7.24
N GLY A 91 -13.19 8.48 -6.93
CA GLY A 91 -13.80 9.02 -5.73
C GLY A 91 -15.31 9.13 -5.87
N LEU A 92 -16.07 8.23 -5.25
CA LEU A 92 -17.54 8.29 -5.20
C LEU A 92 -18.02 9.40 -4.28
N SER A 93 -17.32 9.60 -3.18
CA SER A 93 -17.50 10.70 -2.23
C SER A 93 -16.16 11.02 -1.56
N ASP A 94 -16.11 12.06 -0.72
CA ASP A 94 -14.88 12.40 0.02
C ASP A 94 -14.46 11.33 1.04
N ASN A 95 -15.32 10.34 1.28
CA ASN A 95 -15.07 9.24 2.22
C ASN A 95 -15.19 7.85 1.60
N VAL A 96 -15.53 7.73 0.31
CA VAL A 96 -15.68 6.45 -0.39
C VAL A 96 -15.00 6.50 -1.73
N MET A 97 -14.12 5.58 -1.97
CA MET A 97 -13.37 5.40 -3.21
C MET A 97 -13.46 3.96 -3.66
N ILE A 98 -13.58 3.74 -4.96
CA ILE A 98 -13.55 2.43 -5.59
C ILE A 98 -12.47 2.40 -6.65
N GLY A 99 -12.03 1.21 -7.03
CA GLY A 99 -11.13 1.05 -8.16
C GLY A 99 -11.16 -0.37 -8.68
N PHE A 100 -10.66 -0.52 -9.89
CA PHE A 100 -10.50 -1.80 -10.55
C PHE A 100 -9.19 -1.82 -11.31
N GLY A 101 -8.67 -3.02 -11.56
CA GLY A 101 -7.44 -3.18 -12.31
C GLY A 101 -7.32 -4.55 -12.95
N ARG A 102 -6.35 -4.64 -13.85
CA ARG A 102 -5.94 -5.89 -14.46
C ARG A 102 -4.42 -5.97 -14.49
N SER A 103 -3.89 -7.04 -13.90
CA SER A 103 -2.46 -7.38 -13.92
C SER A 103 -2.15 -8.43 -15.00
N SER A 104 -0.95 -8.37 -15.58
CA SER A 104 -0.42 -9.45 -16.42
C SER A 104 -0.03 -10.67 -15.57
N PHE A 105 0.35 -10.46 -14.29
CA PHE A 105 0.66 -11.53 -13.36
C PHE A 105 -0.57 -12.44 -13.17
N ASN A 106 -0.45 -13.71 -13.53
CA ASN A 106 -1.54 -14.69 -13.57
C ASN A 106 -2.83 -14.20 -14.26
N LYS A 107 -2.72 -13.14 -15.11
CA LYS A 107 -3.87 -12.47 -15.75
C LYS A 107 -4.96 -12.08 -14.73
N THR A 108 -4.55 -11.56 -13.59
CA THR A 108 -5.42 -11.24 -12.45
C THR A 108 -6.23 -9.98 -12.71
N TYR A 109 -7.54 -10.04 -12.44
CA TYR A 109 -8.42 -8.90 -12.30
C TYR A 109 -8.65 -8.62 -10.82
N ASP A 110 -8.62 -7.35 -10.44
CA ASP A 110 -8.85 -6.90 -9.06
C ASP A 110 -9.82 -5.72 -9.01
N ILE A 111 -10.57 -5.67 -7.93
CA ILE A 111 -11.44 -4.56 -7.56
C ILE A 111 -11.23 -4.22 -6.10
N PHE A 112 -11.48 -2.96 -5.72
CA PHE A 112 -11.48 -2.58 -4.32
C PHE A 112 -12.48 -1.46 -4.01
N SER A 113 -12.83 -1.38 -2.74
CA SER A 113 -13.53 -0.23 -2.14
C SER A 113 -12.77 0.22 -0.90
N LYS A 114 -12.60 1.52 -0.73
CA LYS A 114 -11.93 2.13 0.42
C LYS A 114 -12.86 3.12 1.10
N PHE A 115 -12.95 3.03 2.43
CA PHE A 115 -13.84 3.80 3.27
C PHE A 115 -13.03 4.58 4.30
N SER A 116 -13.19 5.90 4.35
CA SER A 116 -12.51 6.76 5.30
C SER A 116 -13.42 7.07 6.48
N PHE A 117 -12.99 6.67 7.68
CA PHE A 117 -13.72 6.90 8.93
C PHE A 117 -13.20 8.12 9.69
N LEU A 118 -11.88 8.26 9.76
CA LEU A 118 -11.20 9.37 10.44
C LEU A 118 -10.15 9.96 9.51
N LYS A 119 -10.01 11.28 9.54
CA LYS A 119 -8.93 12.03 8.87
C LYS A 119 -8.19 12.83 9.94
N GLN A 120 -6.89 12.63 10.03
CA GLN A 120 -6.04 13.41 10.94
C GLN A 120 -6.19 14.90 10.67
N THR A 121 -6.26 15.71 11.72
CA THR A 121 -6.44 17.16 11.64
C THR A 121 -5.19 17.95 12.04
N THR A 122 -5.07 19.18 11.54
CA THR A 122 -3.92 20.06 11.78
C THR A 122 -3.76 20.44 13.24
N ASP A 123 -4.85 20.57 13.98
CA ASP A 123 -4.89 20.83 15.42
C ASP A 123 -4.76 19.58 16.28
N ASN A 124 -4.61 18.41 15.63
CA ASN A 124 -4.52 17.10 16.27
C ASN A 124 -5.74 16.70 17.14
N SER A 125 -6.89 17.36 16.96
CA SER A 125 -8.15 16.95 17.60
C SER A 125 -8.57 15.56 17.12
N THR A 126 -8.28 15.22 15.87
CA THR A 126 -8.25 13.86 15.36
C THR A 126 -6.77 13.47 15.14
N PRO A 127 -6.18 12.63 16.01
CA PRO A 127 -4.73 12.43 16.04
C PRO A 127 -4.18 11.49 14.96
N LEU A 128 -5.05 10.78 14.22
CA LEU A 128 -4.67 9.80 13.19
C LEU A 128 -5.76 9.72 12.11
N SER A 129 -5.39 9.16 10.96
CA SER A 129 -6.33 8.77 9.90
C SER A 129 -6.64 7.27 10.02
N LEU A 130 -7.92 6.90 9.84
CA LEU A 130 -8.40 5.52 9.89
C LEU A 130 -9.26 5.25 8.66
N GLN A 131 -8.91 4.21 7.92
CA GLN A 131 -9.67 3.75 6.76
C GLN A 131 -9.79 2.23 6.75
N TYR A 132 -10.79 1.75 6.03
CA TYR A 132 -10.98 0.34 5.75
C TYR A 132 -10.93 0.10 4.25
N LEU A 133 -10.16 -0.89 3.86
CA LEU A 133 -10.04 -1.38 2.49
C LEU A 133 -10.65 -2.77 2.39
N LEU A 134 -11.54 -2.95 1.44
CA LEU A 134 -12.02 -4.23 0.96
C LEU A 134 -11.55 -4.42 -0.48
N ALA A 135 -10.71 -5.40 -0.73
CA ALA A 135 -10.25 -5.74 -2.06
C ALA A 135 -10.59 -7.20 -2.40
N ALA A 136 -10.84 -7.46 -3.67
CA ALA A 136 -11.04 -8.80 -4.19
C ALA A 136 -10.28 -8.97 -5.50
N SER A 137 -9.77 -10.18 -5.76
CA SER A 137 -9.10 -10.50 -7.02
C SER A 137 -9.42 -11.89 -7.52
N VAL A 138 -9.34 -12.07 -8.84
CA VAL A 138 -9.55 -13.34 -9.52
C VAL A 138 -8.42 -13.58 -10.50
N GLU A 139 -7.71 -14.69 -10.33
CA GLU A 139 -6.71 -15.15 -11.28
C GLU A 139 -7.39 -15.85 -12.45
N THR A 140 -7.09 -15.42 -13.69
CA THR A 140 -7.73 -15.94 -14.91
C THR A 140 -6.76 -16.64 -15.86
N LEU A 141 -5.55 -16.92 -15.39
CA LEU A 141 -4.58 -17.72 -16.17
C LEU A 141 -5.16 -19.09 -16.52
N ARG A 142 -4.92 -19.56 -17.74
CA ARG A 142 -5.35 -20.88 -18.20
C ARG A 142 -4.25 -21.91 -17.90
N TYR A 143 -4.55 -22.85 -17.03
CA TYR A 143 -3.57 -23.87 -16.58
C TYR A 143 -3.64 -25.20 -17.34
N GLY A 144 -4.48 -25.33 -18.37
CA GLY A 144 -4.67 -26.58 -19.08
C GLY A 144 -5.50 -27.63 -18.31
N LYS A 145 -5.91 -27.33 -17.10
CA LYS A 145 -6.83 -28.09 -16.23
C LYS A 145 -7.86 -27.16 -15.60
N GLU A 146 -8.99 -27.71 -15.23
CA GLU A 146 -9.98 -26.94 -14.46
C GLU A 146 -9.47 -26.70 -13.04
N ILE A 147 -9.52 -25.45 -12.62
CA ILE A 147 -9.21 -25.01 -11.25
C ILE A 147 -10.48 -24.43 -10.66
N PRO A 148 -10.93 -24.89 -9.49
CA PRO A 148 -12.11 -24.37 -8.79
C PRO A 148 -12.04 -22.84 -8.64
N PHE A 149 -13.21 -22.19 -8.72
CA PHE A 149 -13.27 -20.72 -8.64
C PHE A 149 -12.66 -20.19 -7.34
N MET A 150 -12.89 -20.84 -6.22
CA MET A 150 -12.39 -20.40 -4.91
C MET A 150 -10.87 -20.45 -4.80
N GLU A 151 -10.19 -21.35 -5.50
CA GLU A 151 -8.74 -21.39 -5.60
C GLU A 151 -8.16 -20.25 -6.48
N ARG A 152 -9.00 -19.57 -7.27
CA ARG A 152 -8.63 -18.40 -8.10
C ARG A 152 -9.04 -17.09 -7.46
N PHE A 153 -10.03 -17.14 -6.58
CA PHE A 153 -10.59 -15.97 -5.91
C PHE A 153 -9.84 -15.67 -4.61
N SER A 154 -9.66 -14.39 -4.33
CA SER A 154 -9.21 -13.94 -3.02
C SER A 154 -9.90 -12.66 -2.62
N GLN A 155 -10.10 -12.50 -1.32
CA GLN A 155 -10.63 -11.31 -0.70
C GLN A 155 -9.66 -10.83 0.38
N VAL A 156 -9.38 -9.54 0.40
CA VAL A 156 -8.48 -8.91 1.37
C VAL A 156 -9.23 -7.81 2.10
N ASN A 157 -9.14 -7.83 3.42
CA ASN A 157 -9.70 -6.83 4.31
C ASN A 157 -8.55 -6.19 5.07
N GLN A 158 -8.39 -4.87 4.97
CA GLN A 158 -7.32 -4.14 5.66
C GLN A 158 -7.88 -2.95 6.42
N LEU A 159 -7.35 -2.71 7.62
CA LEU A 159 -7.43 -1.40 8.26
C LEU A 159 -6.16 -0.62 7.93
N LEU A 160 -6.33 0.62 7.50
CA LEU A 160 -5.23 1.54 7.24
C LEU A 160 -5.24 2.59 8.35
N ILE A 161 -4.21 2.58 9.19
CA ILE A 161 -4.07 3.46 10.34
C ILE A 161 -2.81 4.29 10.12
N ALA A 162 -2.95 5.59 9.88
CA ALA A 162 -1.81 6.43 9.52
C ALA A 162 -1.72 7.69 10.37
N LYS A 163 -0.48 8.16 10.53
CA LYS A 163 -0.17 9.43 11.17
C LYS A 163 0.95 10.14 10.42
N LYS A 164 0.74 11.43 10.16
CA LYS A 164 1.77 12.34 9.66
C LYS A 164 2.31 13.18 10.81
N ILE A 165 3.63 13.23 10.93
CA ILE A 165 4.38 13.99 11.95
C ILE A 165 5.42 14.83 11.21
N GLY A 166 5.08 16.09 10.90
CA GLY A 166 5.95 16.94 10.09
C GLY A 166 6.21 16.35 8.70
N LYS A 167 7.47 16.02 8.41
CA LYS A 167 7.90 15.41 7.14
C LYS A 167 7.75 13.90 7.08
N LEU A 168 7.55 13.24 8.24
CA LEU A 168 7.42 11.79 8.35
C LEU A 168 5.94 11.39 8.37
N SER A 169 5.57 10.40 7.59
CA SER A 169 4.28 9.72 7.65
C SER A 169 4.51 8.23 7.90
N LEU A 170 3.71 7.66 8.76
CA LEU A 170 3.75 6.23 9.10
C LEU A 170 2.36 5.65 8.94
N GLN A 171 2.29 4.40 8.48
CA GLN A 171 1.04 3.65 8.35
C GLN A 171 1.22 2.22 8.84
N LEU A 172 0.21 1.74 9.56
CA LEU A 172 0.03 0.35 9.93
C LEU A 172 -1.17 -0.22 9.16
N SER A 173 -1.01 -1.42 8.60
CA SER A 173 -2.02 -2.06 7.74
C SER A 173 -2.25 -3.52 8.16
N PRO A 174 -2.93 -3.79 9.32
CA PRO A 174 -3.35 -5.13 9.65
C PRO A 174 -4.37 -5.63 8.62
N SER A 175 -4.21 -6.89 8.20
CA SER A 175 -4.94 -7.47 7.08
C SER A 175 -5.42 -8.87 7.39
N ILE A 176 -6.62 -9.20 6.91
CA ILE A 176 -7.17 -10.56 6.87
C ILE A 176 -7.46 -10.89 5.42
N ILE A 177 -6.98 -12.05 4.98
CA ILE A 177 -7.08 -12.53 3.61
C ILE A 177 -7.82 -13.85 3.60
N PHE A 178 -8.86 -13.93 2.77
CA PHE A 178 -9.61 -15.14 2.47
C PHE A 178 -9.19 -15.66 1.11
N HIS A 179 -8.62 -16.86 1.08
CA HIS A 179 -8.20 -17.52 -0.14
C HIS A 179 -8.08 -19.03 0.10
N GLU A 180 -8.56 -19.82 -0.83
CA GLU A 180 -8.46 -21.28 -0.80
C GLU A 180 -7.21 -21.72 -1.56
N PHE A 181 -6.26 -22.33 -0.85
CA PHE A 181 -5.09 -22.96 -1.48
C PHE A 181 -5.36 -24.45 -1.69
N TYR A 182 -4.94 -24.97 -2.81
CA TYR A 182 -5.07 -26.38 -3.16
C TYR A 182 -4.47 -27.29 -2.06
N ASN A 183 -5.27 -28.26 -1.57
CA ASN A 183 -4.89 -29.18 -0.51
C ASN A 183 -4.45 -28.55 0.82
N TYR A 184 -4.92 -27.36 1.14
CA TYR A 184 -4.69 -26.72 2.43
C TYR A 184 -6.03 -26.36 3.10
N ASP A 185 -6.30 -26.95 4.26
CA ASP A 185 -7.61 -26.84 4.93
C ASP A 185 -7.92 -25.46 5.51
N LYS A 186 -6.90 -24.59 5.58
CA LYS A 186 -7.08 -23.21 6.07
C LYS A 186 -7.20 -22.25 4.90
N ASN A 187 -8.20 -21.41 4.96
CA ASN A 187 -8.53 -20.43 3.94
C ASN A 187 -8.54 -18.98 4.46
N VAL A 188 -8.10 -18.75 5.70
CA VAL A 188 -8.01 -17.43 6.34
C VAL A 188 -6.60 -17.17 6.80
N PHE A 189 -6.01 -16.09 6.31
CA PHE A 189 -4.63 -15.70 6.57
C PHE A 189 -4.57 -14.28 7.09
N SER A 190 -3.53 -13.97 7.86
CA SER A 190 -3.34 -12.65 8.45
C SER A 190 -1.96 -12.09 8.14
N SER A 191 -1.88 -10.78 7.99
CA SER A 191 -0.61 -10.07 7.86
C SER A 191 -0.66 -8.71 8.56
N ILE A 192 0.51 -8.14 8.80
CA ILE A 192 0.66 -6.77 9.28
C ILE A 192 1.61 -6.05 8.34
N GLY A 193 1.08 -5.04 7.64
CA GLY A 193 1.86 -4.10 6.85
C GLY A 193 2.35 -2.94 7.71
N VAL A 194 3.58 -2.52 7.49
CA VAL A 194 4.16 -1.29 8.06
C VAL A 194 4.76 -0.49 6.93
N SER A 195 4.39 0.78 6.84
CA SER A 195 4.86 1.63 5.76
C SER A 195 5.25 3.01 6.29
N GLY A 196 6.20 3.63 5.61
CA GLY A 196 6.68 4.96 5.93
C GLY A 196 6.92 5.80 4.68
N ARG A 197 6.74 7.11 4.83
CA ARG A 197 7.12 8.12 3.83
C ARG A 197 7.85 9.26 4.52
N TYR A 198 8.96 9.69 3.92
CA TYR A 198 9.70 10.85 4.38
C TYR A 198 9.86 11.88 3.27
N LEU A 199 9.33 13.08 3.47
CA LEU A 199 9.42 14.19 2.51
C LEU A 199 10.83 14.79 2.55
N VAL A 200 11.63 14.50 1.53
CA VAL A 200 13.01 15.00 1.41
C VAL A 200 13.02 16.45 0.90
N ALA A 201 12.25 16.71 -0.14
CA ALA A 201 12.09 18.03 -0.79
C ALA A 201 10.61 18.26 -1.15
N PRO A 202 10.20 19.50 -1.46
CA PRO A 202 8.86 19.82 -1.90
C PRO A 202 8.42 18.99 -3.09
N ARG A 203 7.98 17.94 -3.25
CA ARG A 203 7.62 17.07 -4.38
C ARG A 203 8.48 15.81 -4.52
N ILE A 204 9.42 15.57 -3.56
CA ILE A 204 10.23 14.36 -3.58
C ILE A 204 10.14 13.71 -2.21
N ALA A 205 9.73 12.45 -2.16
CA ALA A 205 9.65 11.68 -0.93
C ALA A 205 10.30 10.31 -1.10
N LEU A 206 10.86 9.79 -0.02
CA LEU A 206 11.28 8.40 0.09
C LEU A 206 10.15 7.61 0.71
N SER A 207 9.93 6.40 0.25
CA SER A 207 8.93 5.48 0.77
C SER A 207 9.52 4.11 1.09
N ILE A 208 8.99 3.49 2.12
CA ILE A 208 9.29 2.11 2.52
C ILE A 208 7.99 1.40 2.83
N GLU A 209 7.93 0.12 2.48
CA GLU A 209 6.77 -0.73 2.72
C GLU A 209 7.22 -2.15 3.03
N TYR A 210 6.69 -2.71 4.11
CA TYR A 210 6.99 -4.07 4.54
C TYR A 210 5.70 -4.77 4.98
N TYR A 211 5.46 -5.97 4.47
CA TYR A 211 4.35 -6.82 4.88
C TYR A 211 4.88 -8.09 5.55
N ASN A 212 4.56 -8.24 6.84
CA ASN A 212 4.86 -9.44 7.60
C ASN A 212 3.65 -10.37 7.60
N ARG A 213 3.81 -11.55 7.05
CA ARG A 213 2.81 -12.61 7.10
C ARG A 213 2.82 -13.25 8.48
N LEU A 214 1.64 -13.38 9.08
CA LEU A 214 1.48 -14.07 10.35
C LEU A 214 1.28 -15.56 10.05
N ALA A 215 2.33 -16.35 10.22
CA ALA A 215 2.26 -17.78 9.97
C ALA A 215 1.29 -18.49 10.95
N HIS A 216 0.53 -19.43 10.45
CA HIS A 216 -0.15 -20.42 11.27
C HIS A 216 0.88 -21.39 11.89
N LYS A 217 0.43 -22.18 12.86
CA LYS A 217 1.26 -23.26 13.39
C LYS A 217 1.56 -24.25 12.25
N ASP A 218 2.84 -24.60 12.09
CA ASP A 218 3.26 -25.64 11.16
C ASP A 218 2.53 -26.94 11.48
N ASP A 219 1.89 -27.51 10.47
CA ASP A 219 1.16 -28.77 10.54
C ASP A 219 1.90 -29.91 9.82
N GLY A 220 3.12 -29.65 9.31
CA GLY A 220 3.96 -30.60 8.59
C GLY A 220 3.47 -30.95 7.19
N THR A 221 2.46 -30.25 6.66
CA THR A 221 1.93 -30.53 5.31
C THR A 221 2.73 -29.84 4.22
N LEU A 222 2.76 -30.46 3.03
CA LEU A 222 3.34 -29.82 1.83
C LEU A 222 2.62 -28.50 1.52
N ALA A 223 1.33 -28.41 1.77
CA ALA A 223 0.56 -27.21 1.56
C ALA A 223 1.02 -26.06 2.48
N TYR A 224 1.29 -26.34 3.76
CA TYR A 224 1.88 -25.33 4.67
C TYR A 224 3.23 -24.85 4.13
N LYS A 225 4.09 -25.76 3.72
CA LYS A 225 5.40 -25.43 3.15
C LYS A 225 5.27 -24.49 1.95
N THR A 226 4.45 -24.85 0.96
CA THR A 226 4.22 -24.02 -0.24
C THR A 226 3.67 -22.63 0.10
N VAL A 227 2.79 -22.51 1.11
CA VAL A 227 2.16 -21.23 1.47
C VAL A 227 3.11 -20.35 2.31
N PHE A 228 3.89 -20.92 3.23
CA PHE A 228 4.64 -20.16 4.22
C PHE A 228 6.16 -20.25 4.10
N GLU A 229 6.71 -21.40 3.69
CA GLU A 229 8.16 -21.58 3.62
C GLU A 229 8.74 -21.15 2.28
N ASP A 230 8.07 -21.47 1.16
CA ASP A 230 8.52 -21.14 -0.19
C ASP A 230 8.28 -19.67 -0.59
N ASN A 231 7.71 -18.86 0.31
CA ASN A 231 7.44 -17.45 0.07
C ASN A 231 8.10 -16.57 1.15
N TYR A 232 8.45 -15.37 0.78
CA TYR A 232 9.07 -14.36 1.64
C TYR A 232 8.11 -13.22 2.01
N ASN A 233 8.48 -12.43 3.00
CA ASN A 233 7.79 -11.19 3.31
C ASN A 233 8.15 -10.12 2.26
N SER A 234 7.15 -9.37 1.80
CA SER A 234 7.37 -8.31 0.83
C SER A 234 8.02 -7.10 1.49
N LEU A 235 9.14 -6.65 0.92
CA LEU A 235 9.81 -5.40 1.27
C LEU A 235 10.00 -4.55 0.02
N SER A 236 9.65 -3.28 0.11
CA SER A 236 9.80 -2.33 -1.00
C SER A 236 10.41 -1.03 -0.51
N LEU A 237 11.32 -0.47 -1.29
CA LEU A 237 11.93 0.84 -1.09
C LEU A 237 11.65 1.70 -2.31
N GLY A 238 11.18 2.92 -2.14
CA GLY A 238 10.76 3.76 -3.25
C GLY A 238 11.13 5.23 -3.10
N ILE A 239 11.04 5.93 -4.22
CA ILE A 239 11.09 7.37 -4.33
C ILE A 239 9.90 7.86 -5.13
N ASP A 240 9.17 8.82 -4.59
CA ASP A 240 8.03 9.45 -5.22
C ASP A 240 8.45 10.84 -5.73
N ILE A 241 8.08 11.16 -6.97
CA ILE A 241 8.35 12.44 -7.61
C ILE A 241 7.04 12.97 -8.17
N GLU A 242 6.61 14.14 -7.69
CA GLU A 242 5.41 14.83 -8.17
C GLU A 242 5.79 15.85 -9.23
N ALA A 243 5.32 15.69 -10.47
CA ALA A 243 5.66 16.56 -11.58
C ALA A 243 4.53 16.68 -12.60
N GLY A 244 4.14 17.91 -12.95
CA GLY A 244 3.20 18.18 -14.04
C GLY A 244 1.82 17.52 -13.91
N GLY A 245 1.31 17.36 -12.67
CA GLY A 245 0.06 16.68 -12.41
C GLY A 245 0.14 15.14 -12.50
N HIS A 246 1.35 14.61 -12.60
CA HIS A 246 1.64 13.19 -12.50
C HIS A 246 2.41 12.91 -11.20
N ILE A 247 2.26 11.68 -10.70
CA ILE A 247 3.10 11.14 -9.66
C ILE A 247 3.87 9.96 -10.26
N PHE A 248 5.19 10.05 -10.20
CA PHE A 248 6.12 9.00 -10.60
C PHE A 248 6.66 8.34 -9.34
N GLN A 249 6.49 7.04 -9.19
CA GLN A 249 7.03 6.26 -8.08
C GLN A 249 8.01 5.24 -8.65
N PHE A 250 9.28 5.38 -8.36
CA PHE A 250 10.31 4.39 -8.69
C PHE A 250 10.63 3.58 -7.46
N HIS A 251 10.81 2.27 -7.60
CA HIS A 251 11.01 1.41 -6.43
C HIS A 251 11.79 0.15 -6.75
N PHE A 252 12.38 -0.40 -5.70
CA PHE A 252 12.94 -1.74 -5.65
C PHE A 252 12.13 -2.60 -4.69
N THR A 253 11.88 -3.86 -5.05
CA THR A 253 11.07 -4.78 -4.26
C THR A 253 11.38 -6.22 -4.62
N ASN A 254 11.14 -7.14 -3.69
CA ASN A 254 11.16 -8.56 -3.95
C ASN A 254 9.79 -9.13 -4.38
N SER A 255 8.76 -8.30 -4.52
CA SER A 255 7.43 -8.78 -4.91
C SER A 255 7.12 -8.51 -6.37
N SER A 256 6.83 -9.54 -7.15
CA SER A 256 6.40 -9.43 -8.55
C SER A 256 4.91 -9.13 -8.72
N PRO A 257 3.99 -9.70 -7.92
CA PRO A 257 2.57 -9.42 -8.02
C PRO A 257 2.22 -7.97 -7.66
N LEU A 258 1.19 -7.42 -8.31
CA LEU A 258 0.77 -6.02 -8.22
C LEU A 258 -0.65 -5.85 -7.62
N HIS A 259 -1.18 -6.88 -6.95
CA HIS A 259 -2.47 -6.89 -6.25
C HIS A 259 -2.31 -7.40 -4.82
N GLU A 260 -3.26 -7.13 -3.92
CA GLU A 260 -3.13 -7.22 -2.47
C GLU A 260 -2.75 -8.63 -1.98
N LYS A 261 -3.50 -9.67 -2.38
CA LYS A 261 -3.15 -11.06 -2.03
C LYS A 261 -1.76 -11.42 -2.55
N GLY A 262 -1.46 -10.98 -3.76
CA GLY A 262 -0.22 -11.33 -4.45
C GLY A 262 1.02 -10.82 -3.69
N PHE A 263 1.15 -9.51 -3.45
CA PHE A 263 2.36 -8.98 -2.80
C PHE A 263 2.43 -9.32 -1.31
N ILE A 264 1.33 -9.72 -0.68
CA ILE A 264 1.36 -10.16 0.74
C ILE A 264 1.73 -11.64 0.84
N PHE A 265 1.21 -12.53 -0.02
CA PHE A 265 1.32 -13.99 0.14
C PHE A 265 1.93 -14.76 -1.03
N GLN A 266 2.25 -14.10 -2.15
CA GLN A 266 2.85 -14.73 -3.33
C GLN A 266 4.20 -14.08 -3.70
N THR A 267 4.92 -13.60 -2.68
CA THR A 267 6.28 -13.07 -2.86
C THR A 267 7.26 -14.23 -2.73
N ASP A 268 7.72 -14.72 -3.85
CA ASP A 268 8.61 -15.89 -4.00
C ASP A 268 10.09 -15.53 -4.05
N LYS A 269 10.45 -14.26 -3.89
CA LYS A 269 11.79 -13.73 -4.05
C LYS A 269 12.36 -13.18 -2.75
N SER A 270 13.68 -13.34 -2.57
CA SER A 270 14.43 -12.99 -1.37
C SER A 270 15.30 -11.75 -1.58
N TRP A 271 15.20 -10.76 -0.68
CA TRP A 271 16.16 -9.66 -0.61
C TRP A 271 17.58 -10.14 -0.26
N GLY A 272 17.69 -11.19 0.56
CA GLY A 272 18.96 -11.74 1.00
C GLY A 272 19.74 -12.43 -0.11
N GLU A 273 19.05 -12.90 -1.14
CA GLU A 273 19.62 -13.59 -2.31
C GLU A 273 19.81 -12.64 -3.51
N GLY A 274 19.41 -11.36 -3.37
CA GLY A 274 19.54 -10.38 -4.45
C GLY A 274 18.41 -10.44 -5.47
N GLU A 275 17.37 -11.22 -5.24
CA GLU A 275 16.21 -11.37 -6.11
C GLU A 275 15.29 -10.14 -6.03
N ILE A 276 15.85 -8.99 -6.37
CA ILE A 276 15.21 -7.70 -6.27
C ILE A 276 14.79 -7.23 -7.65
N SER A 277 13.57 -6.78 -7.79
CA SER A 277 13.04 -6.21 -9.04
C SER A 277 12.98 -4.70 -8.95
N PHE A 278 13.39 -4.01 -10.01
CA PHE A 278 13.06 -2.61 -10.24
C PHE A 278 11.62 -2.49 -10.73
N GLY A 279 10.95 -1.40 -10.38
CA GLY A 279 9.62 -1.11 -10.86
C GLY A 279 9.31 0.38 -10.80
N PHE A 280 8.20 0.75 -11.45
CA PHE A 280 7.68 2.11 -11.36
C PHE A 280 6.15 2.10 -11.40
N ASN A 281 5.54 3.13 -10.80
CA ASN A 281 4.15 3.48 -10.99
C ASN A 281 4.06 4.88 -11.57
N ILE A 282 3.15 5.08 -12.52
CA ILE A 282 2.80 6.39 -13.07
C ILE A 282 1.31 6.59 -12.83
N LEU A 283 0.99 7.70 -12.19
CA LEU A 283 -0.38 8.04 -11.82
C LEU A 283 -0.73 9.40 -12.41
N ARG A 284 -1.99 9.52 -12.84
CA ARG A 284 -2.57 10.78 -13.26
C ARG A 284 -4.02 10.88 -12.82
N GLU A 285 -4.32 11.99 -12.13
CA GLU A 285 -5.69 12.34 -11.78
C GLU A 285 -6.41 13.09 -12.92
N PHE A 286 -7.69 12.82 -13.07
CA PHE A 286 -8.58 13.48 -14.02
C PHE A 286 -9.81 14.00 -13.27
N SER A 287 -10.10 15.29 -13.40
CA SER A 287 -11.30 15.89 -12.85
C SER A 287 -12.22 16.35 -13.99
N GLY A 288 -13.46 15.89 -13.98
CA GLY A 288 -14.50 16.36 -14.91
C GLY A 288 -14.98 17.78 -14.52
N GLY A 289 -14.14 18.80 -14.72
CA GLY A 289 -14.54 20.21 -14.57
C GLY A 289 -14.30 20.86 -13.21
N LYS A 290 -13.74 20.16 -12.23
CA LYS A 290 -13.18 20.78 -11.00
C LYS A 290 -11.66 20.69 -11.05
N LYS A 291 -10.96 21.81 -10.77
CA LYS A 291 -9.49 21.84 -10.75
C LYS A 291 -8.96 20.69 -9.89
N SER A 292 -8.07 19.89 -10.46
CA SER A 292 -7.20 18.97 -9.71
C SER A 292 -6.53 19.76 -8.58
N LYS A 293 -6.24 19.09 -7.46
CA LYS A 293 -5.48 19.72 -6.37
C LYS A 293 -4.23 20.38 -6.96
N GLU A 294 -4.10 21.70 -6.80
CA GLU A 294 -2.81 22.36 -6.99
C GLU A 294 -1.93 21.91 -5.81
N TRP A 295 -0.91 21.13 -6.14
CA TRP A 295 0.09 20.60 -5.21
C TRP A 295 1.18 21.64 -4.93
#